data_947c28b9eb08642720ed29992a39a0c1
#
_entry.id   947c28b9eb08642720ed29992a39a0c1
#
_cell.length_a   1.000
_cell.length_b   1.000
_cell.length_c   1.000
_cell.angle_alpha   90.00
_cell.angle_beta   90.00
_cell.angle_gamma   90.00
#
_symmetry.space_group_name_H-M   'P 1'
#
loop_
_entity.id
_entity.type
_entity.pdbx_description
1 polymer ?
#
loop_
_entity_poly.entity_id
_entity_poly.type
_entity_poly.pdbx_seq_one_letter_code
_entity_poly.pdbx_strand_id
1 'polypeptide(L)' 'MAIQQLSGETNPVDILSDREFEVFIALAKGKTTNEIADTLCLSPRTVGTHLYNIKQKLNASNSAEIALIAMRAGLIEP' A
#
# COMPACT_ATOMS: atom_id res chain seq x y z
N MET A 1 -3.22 -13.50 24.17
CA MET A 1 -3.30 -13.37 23.80
C MET A 1 -3.41 -12.88 23.14
N ALA A 2 -3.46 -12.70 22.96
CA ALA A 2 -3.74 -12.28 22.30
C ALA A 2 -3.72 -11.83 21.64
N ILE A 3 -3.73 -11.72 21.64
CA ILE A 3 -3.72 -11.36 21.08
C ILE A 3 -3.57 -11.08 20.28
N GLN A 4 -3.63 -11.09 20.16
CA GLN A 4 -3.43 -10.91 19.53
C GLN A 4 -3.49 -10.58 18.69
N GLN A 5 -3.73 -10.57 18.65
CA GLN A 5 -3.76 -10.30 18.04
C GLN A 5 -3.70 -9.83 17.28
N LEU A 6 -3.74 -9.59 17.13
CA LEU A 6 -3.56 -9.09 16.62
C LEU A 6 -3.21 -9.06 15.85
N SER A 7 -3.13 -9.19 15.94
CA SER A 7 -2.67 -9.34 15.30
C SER A 7 -2.71 -9.53 14.20
N GLY A 8 -2.96 -10.38 14.12
CA GLY A 8 -3.20 -10.61 12.76
C GLY A 8 -3.44 -9.36 12.09
N GLU A 9 -3.04 -8.52 12.68
CA GLU A 9 -3.18 -7.26 12.13
C GLU A 9 -2.60 -7.21 10.79
N THR A 10 -3.25 -6.53 9.94
CA THR A 10 -2.83 -6.34 8.60
C THR A 10 -1.66 -5.40 8.57
N ASN A 11 -0.49 -5.92 8.79
CA ASN A 11 0.72 -5.11 8.65
C ASN A 11 1.12 -5.16 7.17
N PRO A 12 1.13 -4.02 6.46
CA PRO A 12 1.46 -4.01 5.04
C PRO A 12 2.80 -4.65 4.73
N VAL A 13 3.77 -4.54 5.62
CA VAL A 13 5.10 -5.13 5.42
C VAL A 13 5.00 -6.65 5.26
N ASP A 14 4.07 -7.28 5.98
CA ASP A 14 3.95 -8.73 5.98
C ASP A 14 3.04 -9.25 4.88
N ILE A 15 2.13 -8.43 4.39
CA ILE A 15 1.08 -8.88 3.49
C ILE A 15 1.41 -8.61 2.03
N LEU A 16 2.05 -7.48 1.76
CA LEU A 16 2.32 -7.06 0.40
C LEU A 16 3.62 -7.66 -0.12
N SER A 17 3.64 -7.98 -1.41
CA SER A 17 4.89 -8.35 -2.06
C SER A 17 5.80 -7.12 -2.12
N ASP A 18 7.07 -7.35 -2.45
CA ASP A 18 8.04 -6.25 -2.52
C ASP A 18 7.57 -5.16 -3.47
N ARG A 19 7.10 -5.53 -4.66
CA ARG A 19 6.66 -4.54 -5.63
C ARG A 19 5.38 -3.85 -5.19
N GLU A 20 4.46 -4.61 -4.61
CA GLU A 20 3.24 -4.02 -4.07
C GLU A 20 3.56 -3.03 -2.96
N PHE A 21 4.53 -3.37 -2.13
CA PHE A 21 4.92 -2.47 -1.05
C PHE A 21 5.50 -1.17 -1.59
N GLU A 22 6.33 -1.24 -2.64
CA GLU A 22 6.87 -0.04 -3.28
C GLU A 22 5.75 0.86 -3.80
N VAL A 23 4.77 0.25 -4.48
CA VAL A 23 3.63 1.00 -5.00
C VAL A 23 2.81 1.60 -3.84
N PHE A 24 2.61 0.82 -2.80
CA PHE A 24 1.85 1.26 -1.62
C PHE A 24 2.48 2.50 -0.99
N ILE A 25 3.78 2.48 -0.77
CA ILE A 25 4.47 3.61 -0.15
C ILE A 25 4.41 4.84 -1.05
N ALA A 26 4.63 4.67 -2.36
CA ALA A 26 4.59 5.79 -3.30
C ALA A 26 3.21 6.42 -3.33
N LEU A 27 2.17 5.59 -3.34
CA LEU A 27 0.81 6.09 -3.33
C LEU A 27 0.50 6.84 -2.03
N ALA A 28 0.96 6.29 -0.90
CA ALA A 28 0.75 6.91 0.40
C ALA A 28 1.43 8.26 0.49
N LYS A 29 2.52 8.46 -0.25
CA LYS A 29 3.22 9.75 -0.30
C LYS A 29 2.58 10.74 -1.26
N GLY A 30 1.49 10.37 -1.90
CA GLY A 30 0.75 11.27 -2.77
C GLY A 30 1.11 11.21 -4.24
N LYS A 31 1.89 10.21 -4.65
CA LYS A 31 2.24 10.07 -6.06
C LYS A 31 1.05 9.59 -6.87
N THR A 32 0.96 10.07 -8.12
CA THR A 32 -0.07 9.60 -9.02
C THR A 32 0.35 8.26 -9.63
N THR A 33 -0.63 7.57 -10.22
CA THR A 33 -0.37 6.31 -10.92
C THR A 33 0.73 6.47 -11.97
N ASN A 34 0.68 7.57 -12.74
CA ASN A 34 1.68 7.80 -13.78
C ASN A 34 3.06 8.05 -13.18
N GLU A 35 3.13 8.80 -12.08
CA GLU A 35 4.41 9.03 -11.42
C GLU A 35 5.02 7.75 -10.86
N ILE A 36 4.17 6.90 -10.30
CA ILE A 36 4.61 5.62 -9.77
C ILE A 36 5.13 4.74 -10.91
N ALA A 37 4.39 4.71 -12.02
CA ALA A 37 4.79 3.93 -13.18
C ALA A 37 6.16 4.38 -13.69
N ASP A 38 6.37 5.68 -13.80
CA ASP A 38 7.65 6.21 -14.26
C ASP A 38 8.78 5.83 -13.32
N THR A 39 8.56 6.01 -12.02
CA THR A 39 9.59 5.75 -11.02
C THR A 39 10.00 4.29 -10.98
N LEU A 40 9.04 3.39 -11.11
CA LEU A 40 9.29 1.95 -10.99
C LEU A 40 9.50 1.28 -12.34
N CYS A 41 9.48 2.06 -13.43
CA CYS A 41 9.64 1.54 -14.79
C CYS A 41 8.57 0.50 -15.14
N LEU A 42 7.34 0.81 -14.74
CA LEU A 42 6.17 -0.05 -15.00
C LEU A 42 5.19 0.71 -15.89
N SER A 43 4.27 -0.02 -16.52
CA SER A 43 3.18 0.65 -17.22
C SER A 43 2.13 1.11 -16.20
N PRO A 44 1.38 2.17 -16.50
CA PRO A 44 0.29 2.59 -15.60
C PRO A 44 -0.72 1.48 -15.35
N ARG A 45 -0.94 0.63 -16.36
CA ARG A 45 -1.86 -0.49 -16.21
C ARG A 45 -1.36 -1.48 -15.15
N THR A 46 -0.07 -1.77 -15.16
CA THR A 46 0.53 -2.67 -14.18
C THR A 46 0.42 -2.06 -12.78
N VAL A 47 0.67 -0.75 -12.67
CA VAL A 47 0.49 -0.06 -11.38
C VAL A 47 -0.95 -0.18 -10.92
N GLY A 48 -1.91 -0.03 -11.83
CA GLY A 48 -3.32 -0.18 -11.50
C GLY A 48 -3.64 -1.56 -10.95
N THR A 49 -3.04 -2.60 -11.55
CA THR A 49 -3.23 -3.96 -11.05
C THR A 49 -2.68 -4.12 -9.64
N HIS A 50 -1.49 -3.57 -9.39
CA HIS A 50 -0.93 -3.59 -8.05
C HIS A 50 -1.81 -2.86 -7.05
N LEU A 51 -2.35 -1.70 -7.45
CA LEU A 51 -3.24 -0.94 -6.57
C LEU A 51 -4.50 -1.71 -6.23
N TYR A 52 -5.06 -2.39 -7.21
CA TYR A 52 -6.25 -3.21 -6.97
C TYR A 52 -5.94 -4.29 -5.93
N ASN A 53 -4.82 -4.99 -6.11
CA ASN A 53 -4.44 -6.06 -5.19
C ASN A 53 -4.14 -5.51 -3.80
N ILE A 54 -3.48 -4.36 -3.72
CA ILE A 54 -3.18 -3.72 -2.44
C ILE A 54 -4.48 -3.39 -1.70
N LYS A 55 -5.44 -2.81 -2.40
CA LYS A 55 -6.73 -2.46 -1.79
C LYS A 55 -7.43 -3.69 -1.26
N GLN A 56 -7.39 -4.79 -2.02
CA GLN A 56 -8.01 -6.03 -1.59
C GLN A 56 -7.32 -6.60 -0.35
N LYS A 57 -5.99 -6.63 -0.37
CA LYS A 57 -5.21 -7.21 0.73
C LYS A 57 -5.34 -6.40 2.01
N LEU A 58 -5.43 -5.09 1.90
CA LEU A 58 -5.50 -4.21 3.06
C LEU A 58 -6.94 -3.82 3.40
N ASN A 59 -7.89 -4.31 2.62
CA ASN A 59 -9.30 -3.99 2.82
C ASN A 59 -9.53 -2.47 2.79
N ALA A 60 -8.88 -1.80 1.85
CA ALA A 60 -8.98 -0.35 1.69
C ALA A 60 -9.85 -0.02 0.49
N SER A 61 -10.65 1.02 0.61
CA SER A 61 -11.59 1.40 -0.45
C SER A 61 -11.03 2.46 -1.39
N ASN A 62 -10.07 3.25 -0.92
CA ASN A 62 -9.55 4.35 -1.73
C ASN A 62 -8.15 4.73 -1.28
N SER A 63 -7.55 5.68 -2.00
CA SER A 63 -6.17 6.09 -1.73
C SER A 63 -5.99 6.75 -0.37
N ALA A 64 -7.02 7.45 0.10
CA ALA A 64 -6.94 8.09 1.41
C ALA A 64 -6.82 7.04 2.51
N GLU A 65 -7.56 5.95 2.38
CA GLU A 65 -7.46 4.86 3.35
C GLU A 65 -6.10 4.20 3.31
N ILE A 66 -5.53 4.05 2.12
CA ILE A 66 -4.19 3.49 1.96
C ILE A 66 -3.17 4.37 2.67
N ALA A 67 -3.25 5.69 2.50
CA ALA A 67 -2.34 6.62 3.17
C ALA A 67 -2.50 6.53 4.68
N LEU A 68 -3.73 6.42 5.16
CA LEU A 68 -3.99 6.31 6.58
C LEU A 68 -3.38 5.04 7.17
N ILE A 69 -3.49 3.93 6.45
CA ILE A 69 -2.90 2.68 6.87
C ILE A 69 -1.38 2.81 6.97
N ALA A 70 -0.76 3.47 5.98
CA ALA A 70 0.68 3.66 6.00
C ALA A 70 1.12 4.52 7.17
N MET A 71 0.37 5.57 7.49
CA MET A 71 0.68 6.42 8.64
C MET A 71 0.54 5.66 9.95
N ARG A 72 -0.52 4.88 10.10
CA ARG A 72 -0.74 4.10 11.31
C ARG A 72 0.32 3.04 11.52
N ALA A 73 0.85 2.50 10.42
CA ALA A 73 1.91 1.51 10.50
C ALA A 73 3.29 2.14 10.70
N GLY A 74 3.37 3.47 10.72
CA GLY A 74 4.64 4.16 10.90
C GLY A 74 5.54 4.12 9.69
N LEU A 75 4.98 3.88 8.51
CA LEU A 75 5.77 3.73 7.28
C LEU A 75 5.98 5.05 6.57
N ILE A 76 5.13 6.03 6.82
CA ILE A 76 5.31 7.38 6.30
C ILE A 76 4.97 8.36 7.40
N GLU A 77 5.46 9.59 7.25
CA GLU A 77 5.16 10.63 8.23
C GLU A 77 3.85 11.30 7.88
N PRO A 78 3.11 11.73 8.88
CA PRO A 78 1.83 12.39 8.63
C PRO A 78 1.99 13.73 7.91
#